data_b80bf0649240c6d4a407967cbdcccbc6
#
_entry.id   b80bf0649240c6d4a407967cbdcccbc6
#
_cell.length_a   1.000
_cell.length_b   1.000
_cell.length_c   1.000
_cell.angle_alpha   90.00
_cell.angle_beta   90.00
_cell.angle_gamma   90.00
#
_symmetry.space_group_name_H-M   'P 1'
#
loop_
_entity.id
_entity.type
_entity.pdbx_description
1 polymer ?
#
loop_
_entity_poly.entity_id
_entity_poly.type
_entity_poly.pdbx_seq_one_letter_code
_entity_poly.pdbx_strand_id
1 'polypeptide(L)'
;MNDPLAIPPCEVLRSEHQTILRVVNVLRRLVDRARRGDGFEHAAFLRCGEFMRLFADACHHAKEEELLFPVLEGRGIPRDGGPIGVMLHEHRLARDHTKEMGAALDQCERGESGAQDRCLRAAQSYIDLLTAHIDKEDNILF
;
A
#
# COMPACT_ATOMS: atom_id res chain seq x y z
N MET A 1 -20.01 15.58 20.57
CA MET A 1 -19.52 15.13 21.89
C MET A 1 -18.47 14.05 21.68
N ASN A 2 -17.29 14.22 22.26
CA ASN A 2 -16.22 13.23 22.10
C ASN A 2 -16.47 12.06 23.07
N ASP A 3 -16.50 10.86 22.51
CA ASP A 3 -16.49 9.64 23.31
C ASP A 3 -15.08 9.47 23.89
N PRO A 4 -14.89 9.45 25.23
CA PRO A 4 -13.57 9.30 25.83
C PRO A 4 -12.94 7.93 25.57
N LEU A 5 -13.71 6.95 25.09
CA LEU A 5 -13.22 5.62 24.72
C LEU A 5 -12.91 5.51 23.23
N ALA A 6 -13.24 6.53 22.42
CA ALA A 6 -12.97 6.54 20.99
C ALA A 6 -11.48 6.77 20.73
N ILE A 7 -10.89 5.92 19.88
CA ILE A 7 -9.52 6.10 19.44
C ILE A 7 -9.47 7.22 18.40
N PRO A 8 -8.57 8.23 18.56
CA PRO A 8 -8.45 9.30 17.57
C PRO A 8 -8.20 8.75 16.15
N PRO A 9 -8.82 9.34 15.10
CA PRO A 9 -8.68 8.84 13.73
C PRO A 9 -7.25 8.68 13.25
N CYS A 10 -6.36 9.61 13.59
CA CYS A 10 -4.95 9.52 13.19
C CYS A 10 -4.24 8.34 13.88
N GLU A 11 -4.60 8.01 15.11
CA GLU A 11 -4.04 6.84 15.81
C GLU A 11 -4.51 5.53 15.18
N VAL A 12 -5.78 5.47 14.75
CA VAL A 12 -6.31 4.31 14.02
C VAL A 12 -5.52 4.12 12.72
N LEU A 13 -5.32 5.19 11.96
CA LEU A 13 -4.58 5.13 10.71
C LEU A 13 -3.12 4.74 10.92
N ARG A 14 -2.46 5.27 11.96
CA ARG A 14 -1.09 4.87 12.30
C ARG A 14 -0.99 3.41 12.73
N SER A 15 -1.97 2.92 13.45
CA SER A 15 -2.04 1.50 13.82
C SER A 15 -2.18 0.62 12.59
N GLU A 16 -3.02 1.03 11.63
CA GLU A 16 -3.17 0.33 10.36
C GLU A 16 -1.88 0.36 9.55
N HIS A 17 -1.10 1.45 9.61
CA HIS A 17 0.23 1.53 9.00
C HIS A 17 1.17 0.45 9.52
N GLN A 18 1.14 0.15 10.83
CA GLN A 18 1.96 -0.91 11.40
C GLN A 18 1.62 -2.27 10.78
N THR A 19 0.34 -2.56 10.61
CA THR A 19 -0.11 -3.79 9.97
C THR A 19 0.32 -3.85 8.50
N ILE A 20 0.15 -2.75 7.77
CA ILE A 20 0.57 -2.65 6.37
C ILE A 20 2.08 -2.86 6.24
N LEU A 21 2.88 -2.23 7.11
CA LEU A 21 4.34 -2.38 7.09
C LEU A 21 4.79 -3.81 7.37
N ARG A 22 4.07 -4.56 8.21
CA ARG A 22 4.36 -5.98 8.42
C ARG A 22 4.21 -6.78 7.13
N VAL A 23 3.15 -6.53 6.38
CA VAL A 23 2.93 -7.21 5.10
C VAL A 23 3.95 -6.75 4.05
N VAL A 24 4.29 -5.47 4.03
CA VAL A 24 5.37 -4.94 3.18
C VAL A 24 6.69 -5.65 3.48
N ASN A 25 6.99 -5.91 4.75
CA ASN A 25 8.20 -6.65 5.13
C ASN A 25 8.16 -8.12 4.68
N VAL A 26 7.00 -8.77 4.77
CA VAL A 26 6.82 -10.12 4.22
C VAL A 26 7.06 -10.10 2.71
N LEU A 27 6.47 -9.15 2.01
CA LEU A 27 6.63 -9.00 0.57
C LEU A 27 8.12 -8.78 0.20
N ARG A 28 8.83 -7.97 0.98
CA ARG A 28 10.28 -7.74 0.80
C ARG A 28 11.08 -9.05 0.89
N ARG A 29 10.76 -9.88 1.89
CA ARG A 29 11.41 -11.19 2.04
C ARG A 29 11.12 -12.12 0.87
N LEU A 30 9.88 -12.12 0.38
CA LEU A 30 9.49 -12.93 -0.78
C LEU A 30 10.27 -12.53 -2.04
N VAL A 31 10.41 -11.22 -2.24
CA VAL A 31 11.20 -10.67 -3.37
C VAL A 31 12.68 -11.06 -3.23
N ASP A 32 13.26 -10.88 -2.05
CA ASP A 32 14.66 -11.20 -1.80
C ASP A 32 14.95 -12.68 -2.02
N ARG A 33 14.09 -13.57 -1.53
CA ARG A 33 14.24 -15.01 -1.71
C ARG A 33 14.20 -15.40 -3.20
N ALA A 34 13.23 -14.86 -3.93
CA ALA A 34 13.12 -15.14 -5.35
C ALA A 34 14.36 -14.66 -6.12
N ARG A 35 14.87 -13.47 -5.80
CA ARG A 35 16.07 -12.91 -6.46
C ARG A 35 17.34 -13.68 -6.15
N ARG A 36 17.42 -14.30 -4.97
CA ARG A 36 18.56 -15.14 -4.59
C ARG A 36 18.48 -16.56 -5.15
N GLY A 37 17.40 -16.88 -5.84
CA GLY A 37 17.18 -18.23 -6.36
C GLY A 37 16.67 -19.24 -5.34
N ASP A 38 16.17 -18.77 -4.20
CA ASP A 38 15.63 -19.63 -3.12
C ASP A 38 14.16 -20.00 -3.32
N GLY A 39 13.57 -19.63 -4.45
CA GLY A 39 12.23 -20.01 -4.84
C GLY A 39 11.28 -18.82 -5.01
N PHE A 40 10.29 -19.01 -5.88
CA PHE A 40 9.22 -18.04 -6.11
C PHE A 40 7.94 -18.57 -5.48
N GLU A 41 7.50 -17.93 -4.39
CA GLU A 41 6.35 -18.39 -3.62
C GLU A 41 5.06 -17.71 -4.12
N HIS A 42 4.49 -18.24 -5.19
CA HIS A 42 3.31 -17.74 -5.88
C HIS A 42 2.13 -17.48 -4.92
N ALA A 43 1.77 -18.48 -4.11
CA ALA A 43 0.64 -18.35 -3.18
C ALA A 43 0.83 -17.25 -2.15
N ALA A 44 2.06 -17.04 -1.66
CA ALA A 44 2.36 -15.99 -0.71
C ALA A 44 2.25 -14.60 -1.36
N PHE A 45 2.72 -14.44 -2.60
CA PHE A 45 2.52 -13.19 -3.35
C PHE A 45 1.03 -12.90 -3.57
N LEU A 46 0.22 -13.91 -3.89
CA LEU A 46 -1.23 -13.74 -4.03
C LEU A 46 -1.88 -13.23 -2.75
N ARG A 47 -1.50 -13.79 -1.61
CA ARG A 47 -2.04 -13.35 -0.30
C ARG A 47 -1.65 -11.92 0.02
N CYS A 48 -0.41 -11.54 -0.25
CA CYS A 48 0.02 -10.15 -0.09
C CYS A 48 -0.80 -9.21 -0.98
N GLY A 49 -1.03 -9.58 -2.23
CA GLY A 49 -1.83 -8.79 -3.16
C GLY A 49 -3.28 -8.62 -2.71
N GLU A 50 -3.89 -9.67 -2.17
CA GLU A 50 -5.24 -9.60 -1.61
C GLU A 50 -5.29 -8.64 -0.41
N PHE A 51 -4.32 -8.72 0.49
CA PHE A 51 -4.22 -7.80 1.62
C PHE A 51 -4.06 -6.36 1.15
N MET A 52 -3.19 -6.12 0.18
CA MET A 52 -2.96 -4.79 -0.38
C MET A 52 -4.24 -4.21 -0.99
N ARG A 53 -5.00 -5.03 -1.71
CA ARG A 53 -6.25 -4.60 -2.34
C ARG A 53 -7.37 -4.39 -1.33
N LEU A 54 -7.53 -5.30 -0.37
CA LEU A 54 -8.68 -5.31 0.54
C LEU A 54 -8.45 -4.47 1.78
N PHE A 55 -7.29 -4.55 2.41
CA PHE A 55 -7.01 -3.80 3.64
C PHE A 55 -6.33 -2.47 3.37
N ALA A 56 -5.21 -2.47 2.66
CA ALA A 56 -4.45 -1.25 2.44
C ALA A 56 -5.21 -0.26 1.56
N ASP A 57 -5.87 -0.70 0.51
CA ASP A 57 -6.60 0.19 -0.39
C ASP A 57 -8.07 0.32 -0.03
N ALA A 58 -8.87 -0.75 -0.13
CA ALA A 58 -10.33 -0.66 0.04
C ALA A 58 -10.76 -0.27 1.46
N CYS A 59 -9.93 -0.49 2.46
CA CYS A 59 -10.22 -0.11 3.84
C CYS A 59 -9.43 1.11 4.29
N HIS A 60 -8.09 1.05 4.29
CA HIS A 60 -7.22 2.09 4.84
C HIS A 60 -7.17 3.35 3.97
N HIS A 61 -6.81 3.22 2.69
CA HIS A 61 -6.74 4.38 1.79
C HIS A 61 -8.12 5.01 1.60
N ALA A 62 -9.19 4.21 1.56
CA ALA A 62 -10.55 4.72 1.47
C ALA A 62 -10.90 5.61 2.67
N LYS A 63 -10.50 5.23 3.89
CA LYS A 63 -10.70 6.08 5.08
C LYS A 63 -10.00 7.42 4.94
N GLU A 64 -8.77 7.42 4.44
CA GLU A 64 -8.03 8.66 4.23
C GLU A 64 -8.72 9.55 3.19
N GLU A 65 -9.11 8.99 2.05
CA GLU A 65 -9.71 9.74 0.94
C GLU A 65 -11.12 10.24 1.25
N GLU A 66 -11.94 9.43 1.93
CA GLU A 66 -13.33 9.73 2.18
C GLU A 66 -13.60 10.48 3.49
N LEU A 67 -12.74 10.28 4.50
CA LEU A 67 -12.94 10.85 5.83
C LEU A 67 -11.89 11.86 6.22
N LEU A 68 -10.60 11.52 6.13
CA LEU A 68 -9.52 12.37 6.63
C LEU A 68 -9.25 13.57 5.72
N PHE A 69 -9.04 13.33 4.43
CA PHE A 69 -8.67 14.40 3.50
C PHE A 69 -9.73 15.50 3.38
N PRO A 70 -11.05 15.19 3.34
CA PRO A 70 -12.07 16.23 3.37
C PRO A 70 -12.02 17.10 4.63
N VAL A 71 -11.71 16.51 5.79
CA VAL A 71 -11.55 17.26 7.05
C VAL A 71 -10.35 18.20 6.96
N LEU A 72 -9.22 17.73 6.45
CA LEU A 72 -8.03 18.55 6.27
C LEU A 72 -8.26 19.69 5.27
N GLU A 73 -8.99 19.45 4.19
CA GLU A 73 -9.37 20.47 3.24
C GLU A 73 -10.22 21.56 3.91
N GLY A 74 -11.18 21.16 4.74
CA GLY A 74 -12.00 22.08 5.52
C GLY A 74 -11.22 22.93 6.51
N ARG A 75 -10.02 22.49 6.88
CA ARG A 75 -9.11 23.23 7.76
C ARG A 75 -8.03 24.02 7.03
N GLY A 76 -8.17 24.17 5.71
CA GLY A 76 -7.31 25.03 4.90
C GLY A 76 -6.14 24.34 4.20
N ILE A 77 -6.05 23.00 4.26
CA ILE A 77 -5.04 22.28 3.49
C ILE A 77 -5.60 22.02 2.09
N PRO A 78 -5.02 22.60 1.03
CA PRO A 78 -5.56 22.41 -0.32
C PRO A 78 -5.39 20.98 -0.82
N ARG A 79 -6.37 20.51 -1.59
CA ARG A 79 -6.29 19.22 -2.24
C ARG A 79 -5.25 19.22 -3.36
N ASP A 80 -5.25 20.25 -4.20
CA ASP A 80 -4.36 20.36 -5.35
C ASP A 80 -3.07 21.09 -4.98
N GLY A 81 -1.94 20.57 -5.46
CA GLY A 81 -0.63 21.20 -5.29
C GLY A 81 -0.04 21.12 -3.89
N GLY A 82 -0.65 20.36 -2.98
CA GLY A 82 -0.21 20.21 -1.61
C GLY A 82 -0.11 18.75 -1.15
N PRO A 83 0.06 18.50 0.16
CA PRO A 83 0.24 17.15 0.71
C PRO A 83 -0.87 16.18 0.33
N ILE A 84 -2.13 16.62 0.34
CA ILE A 84 -3.28 15.78 -0.01
C ILE A 84 -3.17 15.31 -1.45
N GLY A 85 -2.85 16.19 -2.39
CA GLY A 85 -2.68 15.84 -3.80
C GLY A 85 -1.57 14.81 -4.01
N VAL A 86 -0.46 14.94 -3.28
CA VAL A 86 0.65 13.98 -3.32
C VAL A 86 0.18 12.62 -2.81
N MET A 87 -0.54 12.58 -1.68
CA MET A 87 -1.06 11.33 -1.12
C MET A 87 -2.03 10.64 -2.07
N LEU A 88 -2.96 11.37 -2.66
CA LEU A 88 -3.91 10.84 -3.64
C LEU A 88 -3.20 10.26 -4.87
N HIS A 89 -2.18 10.94 -5.36
CA HIS A 89 -1.37 10.45 -6.48
C HIS A 89 -0.65 9.14 -6.11
N GLU A 90 -0.06 9.09 -4.92
CA GLU A 90 0.63 7.88 -4.44
C GLU A 90 -0.34 6.71 -4.22
N HIS A 91 -1.57 6.98 -3.77
CA HIS A 91 -2.61 5.94 -3.71
C HIS A 91 -2.91 5.34 -5.09
N ARG A 92 -2.98 6.18 -6.13
CA ARG A 92 -3.19 5.70 -7.50
C ARG A 92 -2.05 4.84 -7.99
N LEU A 93 -0.81 5.26 -7.71
CA LEU A 93 0.38 4.48 -8.06
C LEU A 93 0.39 3.12 -7.33
N ALA A 94 0.02 3.11 -6.05
CA ALA A 94 -0.08 1.88 -5.27
C ALA A 94 -1.09 0.91 -5.88
N ARG A 95 -2.25 1.40 -6.30
CA ARG A 95 -3.28 0.61 -7.00
C ARG A 95 -2.74 0.02 -8.30
N ASP A 96 -2.00 0.80 -9.07
CA ASP A 96 -1.41 0.37 -10.32
C ASP A 96 -0.39 -0.76 -10.08
N HIS A 97 0.48 -0.62 -9.09
CA HIS A 97 1.47 -1.66 -8.76
C HIS A 97 0.80 -2.95 -8.26
N THR A 98 -0.26 -2.83 -7.50
CA THR A 98 -1.05 -3.99 -7.05
C THR A 98 -1.66 -4.73 -8.24
N LYS A 99 -2.22 -4.00 -9.19
CA LYS A 99 -2.79 -4.58 -10.42
C LYS A 99 -1.71 -5.24 -11.29
N GLU A 100 -0.57 -4.60 -11.45
CA GLU A 100 0.56 -5.14 -12.21
C GLU A 100 1.07 -6.45 -11.60
N MET A 101 1.18 -6.49 -10.27
CA MET A 101 1.59 -7.71 -9.56
C MET A 101 0.57 -8.84 -9.77
N GLY A 102 -0.73 -8.54 -9.66
CA GLY A 102 -1.79 -9.52 -9.89
C GLY A 102 -1.79 -10.05 -11.31
N ALA A 103 -1.63 -9.18 -12.30
CA ALA A 103 -1.52 -9.58 -13.71
C ALA A 103 -0.30 -10.47 -13.96
N ALA A 104 0.84 -10.13 -13.36
CA ALA A 104 2.06 -10.93 -13.48
C ALA A 104 1.89 -12.31 -12.84
N LEU A 105 1.19 -12.41 -11.72
CA LEU A 105 0.90 -13.71 -11.08
C LEU A 105 0.00 -14.59 -11.95
N ASP A 106 -1.00 -14.02 -12.60
CA ASP A 106 -1.84 -14.74 -13.57
C ASP A 106 -1.00 -15.24 -14.75
N GLN A 107 -0.07 -14.42 -15.23
CA GLN A 107 0.85 -14.81 -16.29
C GLN A 107 1.79 -15.94 -15.86
N CYS A 108 2.22 -15.94 -14.59
CA CYS A 108 3.00 -17.06 -14.03
C CYS A 108 2.22 -18.38 -14.08
N GLU A 109 0.94 -18.34 -13.75
CA GLU A 109 0.08 -19.54 -13.80
C GLU A 109 -0.04 -20.09 -15.23
N ARG A 110 -0.01 -19.21 -16.23
CA ARG A 110 -0.06 -19.58 -17.65
C ARG A 110 1.30 -19.97 -18.21
N GLY A 111 2.35 -19.93 -17.40
CA GLY A 111 3.70 -20.26 -17.83
C GLY A 111 4.36 -19.24 -18.76
N GLU A 112 3.90 -17.99 -18.74
CA GLU A 112 4.44 -16.95 -19.59
C GLU A 112 5.87 -16.55 -19.18
N SER A 113 6.75 -16.42 -20.15
CA SER A 113 8.15 -16.04 -19.93
C SER A 113 8.27 -14.64 -19.32
N GLY A 114 9.14 -14.48 -18.34
CA GLY A 114 9.41 -13.20 -17.68
C GLY A 114 8.34 -12.76 -16.69
N ALA A 115 7.30 -13.57 -16.46
CA ALA A 115 6.20 -13.21 -15.57
C ALA A 115 6.65 -13.05 -14.11
N GLN A 116 7.52 -13.95 -13.62
CA GLN A 116 8.06 -13.83 -12.27
C GLN A 116 8.84 -12.54 -12.08
N ASP A 117 9.66 -12.16 -13.04
CA ASP A 117 10.43 -10.92 -12.98
C ASP A 117 9.52 -9.69 -12.98
N ARG A 118 8.44 -9.69 -13.78
CA ARG A 118 7.45 -8.61 -13.75
C ARG A 118 6.77 -8.50 -12.39
N CYS A 119 6.44 -9.63 -11.78
CA CYS A 119 5.88 -9.66 -10.42
C CYS A 119 6.85 -9.06 -9.39
N LEU A 120 8.12 -9.45 -9.45
CA LEU A 120 9.14 -8.94 -8.53
C LEU A 120 9.33 -7.43 -8.68
N ARG A 121 9.31 -6.93 -9.91
CA ARG A 121 9.44 -5.48 -10.15
C ARG A 121 8.23 -4.70 -9.64
N ALA A 122 7.03 -5.20 -9.88
CA ALA A 122 5.81 -4.57 -9.36
C ALA A 122 5.78 -4.57 -7.83
N ALA A 123 6.15 -5.70 -7.21
CA ALA A 123 6.24 -5.82 -5.76
C ALA A 123 7.27 -4.86 -5.17
N GLN A 124 8.45 -4.75 -5.79
CA GLN A 124 9.50 -3.83 -5.33
C GLN A 124 9.03 -2.37 -5.43
N SER A 125 8.38 -2.01 -6.52
CA SER A 125 7.83 -0.66 -6.70
C SER A 125 6.80 -0.33 -5.61
N TYR A 126 5.94 -1.27 -5.27
CA TYR A 126 4.97 -1.13 -4.19
C TYR A 126 5.66 -0.94 -2.84
N ILE A 127 6.65 -1.78 -2.53
CA ILE A 127 7.42 -1.70 -1.28
C ILE A 127 8.03 -0.31 -1.11
N ASP A 128 8.73 0.17 -2.13
CA ASP A 128 9.42 1.46 -2.09
C ASP A 128 8.42 2.61 -1.93
N LEU A 129 7.34 2.57 -2.69
CA LEU A 129 6.30 3.59 -2.65
C LEU A 129 5.63 3.65 -1.28
N LEU A 130 5.16 2.52 -0.75
CA LEU A 130 4.42 2.49 0.52
C LEU A 130 5.29 2.83 1.72
N THR A 131 6.54 2.42 1.72
CA THR A 131 7.48 2.76 2.79
C THR A 131 7.66 4.27 2.89
N ALA A 132 7.90 4.95 1.77
CA ALA A 132 8.06 6.39 1.73
C ALA A 132 6.73 7.12 2.00
N HIS A 133 5.62 6.61 1.47
CA HIS A 133 4.28 7.18 1.64
C HIS A 133 3.84 7.19 3.11
N ILE A 134 3.99 6.06 3.79
CA ILE A 134 3.63 5.93 5.21
C ILE A 134 4.50 6.84 6.08
N ASP A 135 5.79 6.92 5.77
CA ASP A 135 6.70 7.83 6.49
C ASP A 135 6.24 9.29 6.38
N LYS A 136 5.84 9.73 5.20
CA LYS A 136 5.30 11.09 5.00
C LYS A 136 4.01 11.32 5.79
N GLU A 137 3.09 10.37 5.76
CA GLU A 137 1.83 10.50 6.48
C GLU A 137 2.06 10.58 7.99
N ASP A 138 2.86 9.68 8.54
CA ASP A 138 3.11 9.60 9.98
C ASP A 138 3.89 10.82 10.52
N ASN A 139 4.82 11.35 9.76
CA ASN A 139 5.75 12.39 10.24
C ASN A 139 5.43 13.80 9.75
N ILE A 140 4.62 13.95 8.71
CA ILE A 140 4.32 15.26 8.10
C ILE A 140 2.83 15.58 8.14
N LEU A 141 1.98 14.66 7.70
CA LEU A 141 0.55 14.93 7.54
C LEU A 141 -0.26 14.71 8.83
N PHE A 142 0.07 13.69 9.61
CA PHE A 142 -0.67 13.33 10.83
C PHE A 142 -0.16 14.07 12.11
#